data_4974fa8b1854f38abada152345c2a830
#
_entry.id   4974fa8b1854f38abada152345c2a830
#
_cell.length_a   1.000
_cell.length_b   1.000
_cell.length_c   1.000
_cell.angle_alpha   90.00
_cell.angle_beta   90.00
_cell.angle_gamma   90.00
#
_symmetry.space_group_name_H-M   'P 1'
#
loop_
_entity.id
_entity.type
_entity.pdbx_description
1 polymer ?
#
loop_
_entity_poly.entity_id
_entity_poly.type
_entity_poly.pdbx_seq_one_letter_code
_entity_poly.pdbx_strand_id
1 'polypeptide(L)'
;LVQSYTFCASSHPITYLGAKPIFVGSEGETWNMDPQLLEKAIIDRKEKTGKYPKAIIPVALYGMPYHIDKIMAIADKYGIPVVEDAAEGMGSRFDGQVLGTFGRYGVLSFNGNKMITTSGGGALICRNPEEANEIMWYATQARDAYPYYQHIAIGYNYRMSNVCAGIGRGQMTVLNSHIDHHKHVQKLYEELLAD
;
A
#
# COMPACT_ATOMS: atom_id res chain seq x y z
N LEU A 1 5.95 -10.30 5.76
CA LEU A 1 7.16 -9.48 5.70
C LEU A 1 6.79 -8.05 5.34
N VAL A 2 7.47 -7.08 5.90
CA VAL A 2 7.18 -5.65 5.67
C VAL A 2 8.48 -4.86 5.57
N GLN A 3 8.49 -3.83 4.71
CA GLN A 3 9.63 -2.91 4.59
C GLN A 3 9.92 -2.23 5.94
N SER A 4 11.20 -2.09 6.30
CA SER A 4 11.60 -1.48 7.57
C SER A 4 11.57 0.05 7.54
N TYR A 5 11.97 0.62 6.41
CA TYR A 5 11.98 2.07 6.22
C TYR A 5 10.63 2.50 5.62
N THR A 6 9.69 2.83 6.50
CA THR A 6 8.31 3.19 6.16
C THR A 6 7.64 3.92 7.31
N PHE A 7 6.49 4.50 7.03
CA PHE A 7 5.57 4.96 8.09
C PHE A 7 4.96 3.75 8.83
N CYS A 8 4.72 3.91 10.12
CA CYS A 8 4.27 2.82 10.99
C CYS A 8 2.95 2.16 10.56
N ALA A 9 2.13 2.84 9.75
CA ALA A 9 0.87 2.30 9.24
C ALA A 9 1.04 1.08 8.32
N SER A 10 2.22 0.85 7.72
CA SER A 10 2.50 -0.39 6.98
C SER A 10 2.63 -1.61 7.90
N SER A 11 3.05 -1.44 9.15
CA SER A 11 3.32 -2.53 10.09
C SER A 11 2.25 -2.71 11.18
N HIS A 12 1.61 -1.63 11.66
CA HIS A 12 0.64 -1.68 12.74
C HIS A 12 -0.56 -2.59 12.45
N PRO A 13 -1.18 -2.59 11.25
CA PRO A 13 -2.30 -3.48 10.96
C PRO A 13 -1.96 -4.96 11.06
N ILE A 14 -0.69 -5.32 10.85
CA ILE A 14 -0.22 -6.70 11.06
C ILE A 14 -0.40 -7.10 12.52
N THR A 15 -0.05 -6.19 13.44
CA THR A 15 -0.18 -6.46 14.89
C THR A 15 -1.64 -6.42 15.36
N TYR A 16 -2.51 -5.61 14.74
CA TYR A 16 -3.95 -5.60 15.05
C TYR A 16 -4.60 -6.95 14.78
N LEU A 17 -4.07 -7.71 13.82
CA LEU A 17 -4.51 -9.07 13.48
C LEU A 17 -3.83 -10.15 14.34
N GLY A 18 -3.06 -9.78 15.39
CA GLY A 18 -2.30 -10.72 16.21
C GLY A 18 -1.12 -11.37 15.46
N ALA A 19 -0.79 -10.90 14.26
CA ALA A 19 0.34 -11.41 13.49
C ALA A 19 1.63 -10.67 13.86
N LYS A 20 2.78 -11.31 13.59
CA LYS A 20 4.10 -10.74 13.88
C LYS A 20 4.69 -10.10 12.62
N PRO A 21 4.96 -8.79 12.60
CA PRO A 21 5.70 -8.16 11.53
C PRO A 21 7.15 -8.64 11.55
N ILE A 22 7.69 -8.96 10.38
CA ILE A 22 9.10 -9.25 10.17
C ILE A 22 9.62 -8.20 9.21
N PHE A 23 10.52 -7.37 9.68
CA PHE A 23 11.06 -6.26 8.93
C PHE A 23 12.15 -6.71 7.96
N VAL A 24 12.10 -6.16 6.74
CA VAL A 24 13.10 -6.36 5.69
C VAL A 24 13.79 -5.03 5.45
N GLY A 25 15.12 -5.02 5.39
CA GLY A 25 15.93 -3.83 5.18
C GLY A 25 15.77 -3.25 3.77
N SER A 26 16.28 -2.03 3.62
CA SER A 26 16.25 -1.28 2.36
C SER A 26 17.52 -1.51 1.56
N GLU A 27 17.41 -1.42 0.22
CA GLU A 27 18.55 -1.29 -0.69
C GLU A 27 18.99 0.19 -0.82
N GLY A 28 20.16 0.43 -1.38
CA GLY A 28 20.81 1.74 -1.37
C GLY A 28 20.44 2.68 -2.51
N GLU A 29 19.68 2.23 -3.50
CA GLU A 29 19.33 3.02 -4.69
C GLU A 29 18.02 3.79 -4.48
N THR A 30 16.95 3.11 -4.13
CA THR A 30 15.62 3.69 -3.94
C THR A 30 15.19 3.78 -2.48
N TRP A 31 15.97 3.16 -1.58
CA TRP A 31 15.70 3.03 -0.15
C TRP A 31 14.45 2.20 0.17
N ASN A 32 13.91 1.55 -0.84
CA ASN A 32 12.81 0.61 -0.71
C ASN A 32 13.29 -0.78 -0.30
N MET A 33 12.37 -1.75 -0.20
CA MET A 33 12.66 -3.11 0.24
C MET A 33 13.72 -3.77 -0.65
N ASP A 34 14.79 -4.27 -0.02
CA ASP A 34 15.85 -5.02 -0.71
C ASP A 34 15.34 -6.41 -1.13
N PRO A 35 15.32 -6.74 -2.44
CA PRO A 35 14.87 -8.04 -2.92
C PRO A 35 15.71 -9.22 -2.41
N GLN A 36 17.01 -9.03 -2.22
CA GLN A 36 17.89 -10.10 -1.72
C GLN A 36 17.62 -10.38 -0.23
N LEU A 37 17.43 -9.33 0.57
CA LEU A 37 17.06 -9.47 1.98
C LEU A 37 15.65 -10.04 2.13
N LEU A 38 14.72 -9.70 1.21
CA LEU A 38 13.38 -10.28 1.17
C LEU A 38 13.47 -11.81 1.01
N GLU A 39 14.21 -12.29 0.01
CA GLU A 39 14.33 -13.72 -0.24
C GLU A 39 14.99 -14.45 0.93
N LYS A 40 16.07 -13.88 1.50
CA LYS A 40 16.71 -14.41 2.72
C LYS A 40 15.73 -14.50 3.89
N ALA A 41 14.88 -13.48 4.09
CA ALA A 41 13.89 -13.49 5.16
C ALA A 41 12.79 -14.55 4.94
N ILE A 42 12.39 -14.81 3.70
CA ILE A 42 11.43 -15.87 3.36
C ILE A 42 11.99 -17.24 3.72
N ILE A 43 13.25 -17.52 3.34
CA ILE A 43 13.93 -18.77 3.61
C ILE A 43 14.11 -18.97 5.13
N ASP A 44 14.64 -17.96 5.82
CA ASP A 44 14.81 -17.97 7.27
C ASP A 44 13.51 -18.27 8.03
N ARG A 45 12.39 -17.66 7.59
CA ARG A 45 11.09 -17.93 8.23
C ARG A 45 10.63 -19.35 7.97
N LYS A 46 10.80 -19.86 6.75
CA LYS A 46 10.46 -21.24 6.43
C LYS A 46 11.27 -22.24 7.27
N GLU A 47 12.56 -22.02 7.43
CA GLU A 47 13.44 -22.86 8.24
C GLU A 47 13.07 -22.80 9.72
N LYS A 48 12.86 -21.61 10.30
CA LYS A 48 12.58 -21.42 11.73
C LYS A 48 11.17 -21.79 12.16
N THR A 49 10.20 -21.71 11.26
CA THR A 49 8.77 -21.87 11.63
C THR A 49 8.07 -22.99 10.89
N GLY A 50 8.70 -23.62 9.91
CA GLY A 50 8.10 -24.60 9.02
C GLY A 50 7.09 -24.01 8.00
N LYS A 51 6.87 -22.68 8.01
CA LYS A 51 5.84 -22.01 7.20
C LYS A 51 6.42 -20.81 6.46
N TYR A 52 5.93 -20.54 5.26
CA TYR A 52 6.21 -19.29 4.58
C TYR A 52 5.45 -18.12 5.21
N PRO A 53 5.96 -16.86 5.06
CA PRO A 53 5.21 -15.66 5.40
C PRO A 53 3.85 -15.61 4.69
N LYS A 54 2.86 -15.00 5.35
CA LYS A 54 1.49 -14.91 4.80
C LYS A 54 1.34 -13.84 3.73
N ALA A 55 2.18 -12.79 3.77
CA ALA A 55 2.18 -11.70 2.81
C ALA A 55 3.52 -10.97 2.79
N ILE A 56 3.76 -10.26 1.70
CA ILE A 56 4.85 -9.30 1.54
C ILE A 56 4.22 -7.91 1.39
N ILE A 57 4.73 -6.92 2.14
CA ILE A 57 4.28 -5.52 2.08
C ILE A 57 5.46 -4.64 1.70
N PRO A 58 5.74 -4.46 0.41
CA PRO A 58 6.65 -3.44 -0.08
C PRO A 58 5.97 -2.07 -0.02
N VAL A 59 6.76 -1.03 0.09
CA VAL A 59 6.29 0.37 0.16
C VAL A 59 6.89 1.14 -1.01
N ALA A 60 6.13 2.00 -1.63
CA ALA A 60 6.61 2.99 -2.59
C ALA A 60 6.98 4.28 -1.83
N LEU A 61 8.13 4.24 -1.14
CA LEU A 61 8.59 5.31 -0.28
C LEU A 61 8.76 6.62 -1.08
N TYR A 62 8.12 7.69 -0.60
CA TYR A 62 8.06 8.99 -1.28
C TYR A 62 7.59 8.93 -2.74
N GLY A 63 6.84 7.89 -3.11
CA GLY A 63 6.35 7.67 -4.47
C GLY A 63 7.37 7.02 -5.41
N MET A 64 8.56 6.68 -4.94
CA MET A 64 9.56 5.96 -5.72
C MET A 64 9.16 4.49 -5.87
N PRO A 65 9.06 3.96 -7.11
CA PRO A 65 8.83 2.54 -7.31
C PRO A 65 9.93 1.70 -6.65
N TYR A 66 9.54 0.68 -5.89
CA TYR A 66 10.47 -0.37 -5.44
C TYR A 66 10.87 -1.27 -6.63
N HIS A 67 11.84 -2.16 -6.47
CA HIS A 67 12.20 -3.15 -7.51
C HIS A 67 11.06 -4.15 -7.77
N ILE A 68 10.00 -3.68 -8.44
CA ILE A 68 8.72 -4.38 -8.60
C ILE A 68 8.91 -5.72 -9.29
N ASP A 69 9.64 -5.75 -10.40
CA ASP A 69 9.96 -6.94 -11.17
C ASP A 69 10.60 -8.04 -10.30
N LYS A 70 11.60 -7.67 -9.51
CA LYS A 70 12.33 -8.59 -8.64
C LYS A 70 11.48 -9.08 -7.47
N ILE A 71 10.76 -8.17 -6.82
CA ILE A 71 9.90 -8.51 -5.66
C ILE A 71 8.73 -9.38 -6.10
N MET A 72 8.10 -9.08 -7.23
CA MET A 72 7.02 -9.90 -7.77
C MET A 72 7.51 -11.28 -8.18
N ALA A 73 8.67 -11.38 -8.84
CA ALA A 73 9.26 -12.67 -9.19
C ALA A 73 9.55 -13.54 -7.95
N ILE A 74 10.06 -12.93 -6.87
CA ILE A 74 10.27 -13.63 -5.59
C ILE A 74 8.94 -14.05 -4.97
N ALA A 75 7.96 -13.17 -4.94
CA ALA A 75 6.63 -13.45 -4.40
C ALA A 75 5.96 -14.64 -5.12
N ASP A 76 6.02 -14.65 -6.45
CA ASP A 76 5.49 -15.73 -7.29
C ASP A 76 6.23 -17.05 -7.06
N LYS A 77 7.55 -17.02 -6.97
CA LYS A 77 8.40 -18.19 -6.70
C LYS A 77 7.99 -18.93 -5.42
N TYR A 78 7.59 -18.20 -4.39
CA TYR A 78 7.21 -18.78 -3.10
C TYR A 78 5.69 -18.82 -2.86
N GLY A 79 4.89 -18.37 -3.82
CA GLY A 79 3.42 -18.34 -3.73
C GLY A 79 2.91 -17.41 -2.62
N ILE A 80 3.58 -16.28 -2.37
CA ILE A 80 3.25 -15.35 -1.29
C ILE A 80 2.58 -14.12 -1.89
N PRO A 81 1.36 -13.75 -1.46
CA PRO A 81 0.68 -12.57 -1.98
C PRO A 81 1.40 -11.27 -1.57
N VAL A 82 1.37 -10.30 -2.47
CA VAL A 82 1.90 -8.95 -2.25
C VAL A 82 0.74 -8.00 -1.97
N VAL A 83 0.88 -7.19 -0.93
CA VAL A 83 0.03 -6.03 -0.60
C VAL A 83 0.90 -4.79 -0.76
N GLU A 84 0.68 -4.04 -1.82
CA GLU A 84 1.46 -2.84 -2.07
C GLU A 84 1.02 -1.69 -1.16
N ASP A 85 1.94 -1.16 -0.38
CA ASP A 85 1.73 0.14 0.26
C ASP A 85 2.13 1.24 -0.73
N ALA A 86 1.15 1.69 -1.50
CA ALA A 86 1.27 2.79 -2.44
C ALA A 86 0.66 4.09 -1.88
N ALA A 87 0.71 4.25 -0.54
CA ALA A 87 0.19 5.43 0.14
C ALA A 87 0.80 6.76 -0.35
N GLU A 88 1.99 6.69 -0.93
CA GLU A 88 2.70 7.83 -1.55
C GLU A 88 2.85 7.68 -3.06
N GLY A 89 2.39 6.54 -3.61
CA GLY A 89 2.60 6.15 -5.00
C GLY A 89 1.58 6.68 -6.00
N MET A 90 0.63 7.54 -5.58
CA MET A 90 -0.40 8.01 -6.51
C MET A 90 0.20 8.85 -7.64
N GLY A 91 -0.01 8.39 -8.88
CA GLY A 91 0.54 8.99 -10.09
C GLY A 91 1.89 8.43 -10.51
N SER A 92 2.62 7.76 -9.63
CA SER A 92 3.86 7.09 -9.99
C SER A 92 3.61 5.82 -10.80
N ARG A 93 4.57 5.50 -11.68
CA ARG A 93 4.48 4.36 -12.60
C ARG A 93 5.79 3.58 -12.64
N PHE A 94 5.66 2.29 -12.89
CA PHE A 94 6.77 1.43 -13.27
C PHE A 94 6.39 0.74 -14.59
N ASP A 95 7.21 0.85 -15.60
CA ASP A 95 6.94 0.34 -16.97
C ASP A 95 5.54 0.69 -17.51
N GLY A 96 5.11 1.93 -17.28
CA GLY A 96 3.83 2.44 -17.73
C GLY A 96 2.61 2.05 -16.87
N GLN A 97 2.74 1.09 -15.96
CA GLN A 97 1.68 0.67 -15.05
C GLN A 97 1.73 1.47 -13.73
N VAL A 98 0.58 1.89 -13.21
CA VAL A 98 0.49 2.68 -11.97
C VAL A 98 0.80 1.83 -10.74
N LEU A 99 1.45 2.44 -9.75
CA LEU A 99 1.72 1.80 -8.46
C LEU A 99 0.41 1.47 -7.72
N GLY A 100 0.44 0.40 -6.92
CA GLY A 100 -0.74 -0.15 -6.25
C GLY A 100 -1.55 -1.11 -7.11
N THR A 101 -1.09 -1.43 -8.35
CA THR A 101 -1.80 -2.35 -9.25
C THR A 101 -1.02 -3.60 -9.63
N PHE A 102 0.16 -3.80 -9.07
CA PHE A 102 1.02 -4.98 -9.34
C PHE A 102 0.67 -6.16 -8.42
N GLY A 103 0.50 -5.90 -7.13
CA GLY A 103 0.19 -6.90 -6.13
C GLY A 103 -1.25 -7.43 -6.19
N ARG A 104 -1.58 -8.28 -5.22
CA ARG A 104 -2.97 -8.73 -5.02
C ARG A 104 -3.86 -7.59 -4.56
N TYR A 105 -3.32 -6.74 -3.70
CA TYR A 105 -3.96 -5.53 -3.20
C TYR A 105 -3.00 -4.35 -3.28
N GLY A 106 -3.54 -3.15 -3.48
CA GLY A 106 -2.80 -1.90 -3.39
C GLY A 106 -3.50 -0.91 -2.48
N VAL A 107 -2.75 -0.26 -1.61
CA VAL A 107 -3.27 0.70 -0.64
C VAL A 107 -2.89 2.11 -1.07
N LEU A 108 -3.88 2.98 -1.21
CA LEU A 108 -3.70 4.41 -1.46
C LEU A 108 -4.11 5.20 -0.22
N SER A 109 -3.43 6.32 0.02
CA SER A 109 -3.74 7.25 1.11
C SER A 109 -4.19 8.59 0.57
N PHE A 110 -5.20 9.16 1.20
CA PHE A 110 -5.70 10.51 0.96
C PHE A 110 -5.57 11.39 2.21
N ASN A 111 -4.57 11.10 3.05
CA ASN A 111 -4.25 11.92 4.22
C ASN A 111 -3.81 13.34 3.78
N GLY A 112 -3.77 14.29 4.73
CA GLY A 112 -3.55 15.71 4.45
C GLY A 112 -2.29 16.06 3.65
N ASN A 113 -1.25 15.25 3.75
CA ASN A 113 0.06 15.46 3.11
C ASN A 113 0.27 14.67 1.81
N LYS A 114 -0.74 13.97 1.30
CA LYS A 114 -0.59 13.13 0.09
C LYS A 114 -0.81 13.92 -1.20
N MET A 115 -0.48 13.32 -2.33
CA MET A 115 -0.59 13.92 -3.69
C MET A 115 -1.97 14.54 -3.94
N ILE A 116 -3.02 13.87 -3.50
CA ILE A 116 -4.37 14.42 -3.32
C ILE A 116 -4.85 14.10 -1.91
N THR A 117 -5.69 14.94 -1.35
CA THR A 117 -6.16 14.78 0.03
C THR A 117 -7.67 14.85 0.14
N THR A 118 -8.20 14.09 1.08
CA THR A 118 -9.57 14.19 1.58
C THR A 118 -9.59 14.50 3.07
N SER A 119 -8.51 15.10 3.60
CA SER A 119 -8.21 15.30 5.03
C SER A 119 -7.89 13.98 5.76
N GLY A 120 -8.57 12.92 5.46
CA GLY A 120 -8.35 11.56 5.92
C GLY A 120 -9.02 10.57 4.98
N GLY A 121 -8.67 9.30 5.11
CA GLY A 121 -9.18 8.22 4.28
C GLY A 121 -8.13 7.67 3.31
N GLY A 122 -8.56 6.75 2.49
CA GLY A 122 -7.75 6.05 1.51
C GLY A 122 -8.61 5.19 0.61
N ALA A 123 -7.97 4.42 -0.24
CA ALA A 123 -8.62 3.41 -1.07
C ALA A 123 -7.81 2.12 -1.08
N LEU A 124 -8.52 1.00 -1.19
CA LEU A 124 -7.94 -0.30 -1.45
C LEU A 124 -8.27 -0.72 -2.88
N ILE A 125 -7.23 -1.02 -3.65
CA ILE A 125 -7.34 -1.57 -5.00
C ILE A 125 -7.36 -3.08 -4.86
N CYS A 126 -8.40 -3.73 -5.41
CA CYS A 126 -8.50 -5.18 -5.55
C CYS A 126 -8.90 -5.54 -6.97
N ARG A 127 -8.51 -6.73 -7.41
CA ARG A 127 -8.76 -7.19 -8.79
C ARG A 127 -10.09 -7.92 -8.94
N ASN A 128 -10.66 -8.34 -7.83
CA ASN A 128 -11.77 -9.27 -7.76
C ASN A 128 -12.96 -8.59 -7.05
N PRO A 129 -14.14 -8.47 -7.71
CA PRO A 129 -15.31 -7.83 -7.13
C PRO A 129 -15.83 -8.51 -5.86
N GLU A 130 -15.71 -9.84 -5.76
CA GLU A 130 -16.14 -10.59 -4.58
C GLU A 130 -15.28 -10.23 -3.37
N GLU A 131 -13.95 -10.15 -3.55
CA GLU A 131 -13.04 -9.67 -2.50
C GLU A 131 -13.33 -8.20 -2.11
N ALA A 132 -13.64 -7.36 -3.09
CA ALA A 132 -14.01 -5.97 -2.83
C ALA A 132 -15.28 -5.86 -1.97
N ASN A 133 -16.27 -6.70 -2.24
CA ASN A 133 -17.51 -6.76 -1.46
C ASN A 133 -17.25 -7.24 -0.02
N GLU A 134 -16.43 -8.29 0.14
CA GLU A 134 -16.04 -8.79 1.47
C GLU A 134 -15.28 -7.73 2.28
N ILE A 135 -14.32 -7.06 1.66
CA ILE A 135 -13.56 -5.96 2.30
C ILE A 135 -14.49 -4.80 2.67
N MET A 136 -15.42 -4.43 1.80
CA MET A 136 -16.43 -3.41 2.10
C MET A 136 -17.34 -3.83 3.26
N TRP A 137 -17.70 -5.09 3.35
CA TRP A 137 -18.47 -5.61 4.48
C TRP A 137 -17.70 -5.47 5.80
N TYR A 138 -16.41 -5.84 5.84
CA TYR A 138 -15.56 -5.59 7.01
C TYR A 138 -15.41 -4.09 7.33
N ALA A 139 -15.25 -3.25 6.31
CA ALA A 139 -15.10 -1.80 6.46
C ALA A 139 -16.38 -1.10 6.93
N THR A 140 -17.52 -1.78 6.86
CA THR A 140 -18.85 -1.32 7.30
C THR A 140 -19.41 -2.18 8.43
N GLN A 141 -18.61 -2.41 9.44
CA GLN A 141 -18.88 -3.10 10.71
C GLN A 141 -19.22 -4.60 10.58
N ALA A 142 -18.94 -5.25 9.47
CA ALA A 142 -19.31 -6.64 9.21
C ALA A 142 -20.80 -6.91 9.51
N ARG A 143 -21.66 -5.97 9.09
CA ARG A 143 -23.10 -6.09 9.29
C ARG A 143 -23.71 -7.02 8.26
N ASP A 144 -24.48 -8.01 8.73
CA ASP A 144 -25.22 -8.91 7.88
C ASP A 144 -26.47 -8.26 7.26
N ALA A 145 -26.90 -8.78 6.12
CA ALA A 145 -28.03 -8.25 5.34
C ALA A 145 -29.41 -8.66 5.91
N TYR A 146 -29.66 -8.29 7.17
CA TYR A 146 -30.96 -8.48 7.82
C TYR A 146 -31.66 -7.14 8.09
N PRO A 147 -32.98 -7.12 8.28
CA PRO A 147 -33.71 -5.91 8.64
C PRO A 147 -33.38 -5.38 10.05
N TYR A 148 -32.72 -6.20 10.85
CA TYR A 148 -32.20 -5.87 12.17
C TYR A 148 -30.66 -5.94 12.19
N TYR A 149 -30.03 -5.42 13.23
CA TYR A 149 -28.57 -5.49 13.38
C TYR A 149 -28.14 -6.89 13.80
N GLN A 150 -27.33 -7.52 12.96
CA GLN A 150 -26.68 -8.79 13.26
C GLN A 150 -25.27 -8.78 12.74
N HIS A 151 -24.35 -9.35 13.52
CA HIS A 151 -22.93 -9.44 13.20
C HIS A 151 -22.43 -10.83 13.61
N ILE A 152 -21.84 -11.57 12.65
CA ILE A 152 -21.18 -12.86 12.88
C ILE A 152 -19.66 -12.72 12.97
N ALA A 153 -19.12 -11.54 12.68
CA ALA A 153 -17.70 -11.22 12.75
C ALA A 153 -17.50 -9.79 13.30
N ILE A 154 -16.29 -9.53 13.78
CA ILE A 154 -15.87 -8.18 14.14
C ILE A 154 -15.51 -7.42 12.87
N GLY A 155 -16.15 -6.28 12.64
CA GLY A 155 -15.84 -5.36 11.55
C GLY A 155 -15.37 -4.01 12.07
N TYR A 156 -15.14 -3.09 11.13
CA TYR A 156 -14.55 -1.78 11.38
C TYR A 156 -15.45 -0.67 10.82
N ASN A 157 -15.25 0.54 11.26
CA ASN A 157 -15.85 1.74 10.66
C ASN A 157 -14.79 2.46 9.82
N TYR A 158 -14.44 1.88 8.68
CA TYR A 158 -13.35 2.35 7.81
C TYR A 158 -13.83 2.90 6.47
N ARG A 159 -15.13 2.87 6.20
CA ARG A 159 -15.67 3.44 4.97
C ARG A 159 -15.52 4.98 4.99
N MET A 160 -14.96 5.52 3.91
CA MET A 160 -14.84 6.95 3.71
C MET A 160 -16.22 7.63 3.73
N SER A 161 -16.33 8.77 4.43
CA SER A 161 -17.56 9.56 4.46
C SER A 161 -17.86 10.21 3.09
N ASN A 162 -19.12 10.52 2.83
CA ASN A 162 -19.52 11.20 1.60
C ASN A 162 -18.86 12.58 1.43
N VAL A 163 -18.59 13.29 2.53
CA VAL A 163 -17.89 14.58 2.52
C VAL A 163 -16.46 14.38 2.01
N CYS A 164 -15.70 13.45 2.61
CA CYS A 164 -14.34 13.14 2.18
C CYS A 164 -14.33 12.63 0.73
N ALA A 165 -15.27 11.77 0.35
CA ALA A 165 -15.38 11.26 -1.02
C ALA A 165 -15.66 12.38 -2.03
N GLY A 166 -16.49 13.35 -1.67
CA GLY A 166 -16.78 14.54 -2.49
C GLY A 166 -15.51 15.39 -2.71
N ILE A 167 -14.74 15.63 -1.66
CA ILE A 167 -13.44 16.33 -1.75
C ILE A 167 -12.50 15.54 -2.68
N GLY A 168 -12.40 14.23 -2.50
CA GLY A 168 -11.53 13.37 -3.33
C GLY A 168 -11.89 13.42 -4.81
N ARG A 169 -13.18 13.44 -5.15
CA ARG A 169 -13.63 13.61 -6.54
C ARG A 169 -13.18 14.95 -7.13
N GLY A 170 -13.25 16.03 -6.36
CA GLY A 170 -12.72 17.33 -6.78
C GLY A 170 -11.20 17.30 -6.95
N GLN A 171 -10.48 16.72 -6.02
CA GLN A 171 -9.02 16.57 -6.07
C GLN A 171 -8.54 15.73 -7.27
N MET A 172 -9.28 14.69 -7.66
CA MET A 172 -8.94 13.89 -8.84
C MET A 172 -8.94 14.70 -10.15
N THR A 173 -9.71 15.77 -10.24
CA THR A 173 -9.74 16.61 -11.46
C THR A 173 -8.44 17.39 -11.67
N VAL A 174 -7.66 17.61 -10.62
CA VAL A 174 -6.39 18.36 -10.66
C VAL A 174 -5.16 17.47 -10.43
N LEU A 175 -5.33 16.16 -10.33
CA LEU A 175 -4.24 15.21 -10.04
C LEU A 175 -3.05 15.39 -10.99
N ASN A 176 -3.28 15.44 -12.29
CA ASN A 176 -2.20 15.55 -13.27
C ASN A 176 -1.42 16.87 -13.11
N SER A 177 -2.10 17.99 -12.86
CA SER A 177 -1.45 19.28 -12.63
C SER A 177 -0.64 19.27 -11.32
N HIS A 178 -1.07 18.56 -10.29
CA HIS A 178 -0.28 18.37 -9.06
C HIS A 178 0.98 17.56 -9.34
N ILE A 179 0.87 16.45 -10.09
CA ILE A 179 2.03 15.63 -10.47
C ILE A 179 3.05 16.48 -11.25
N ASP A 180 2.59 17.24 -12.24
CA ASP A 180 3.46 18.10 -13.06
C ASP A 180 4.13 19.20 -12.21
N HIS A 181 3.38 19.79 -11.27
CA HIS A 181 3.91 20.77 -10.33
C HIS A 181 5.00 20.17 -9.43
N HIS A 182 4.80 18.99 -8.86
CA HIS A 182 5.80 18.32 -8.03
C HIS A 182 7.08 17.99 -8.81
N LYS A 183 6.95 17.51 -10.06
CA LYS A 183 8.10 17.30 -10.95
C LYS A 183 8.84 18.60 -11.27
N HIS A 184 8.12 19.69 -11.47
CA HIS A 184 8.72 21.01 -11.69
C HIS A 184 9.48 21.49 -10.43
N VAL A 185 8.90 21.33 -9.25
CA VAL A 185 9.55 21.68 -7.98
C VAL A 185 10.83 20.87 -7.78
N GLN A 186 10.80 19.55 -8.04
CA GLN A 186 11.98 18.70 -7.98
C GLN A 186 13.09 19.22 -8.90
N LYS A 187 12.74 19.54 -10.14
CA LYS A 187 13.70 20.09 -11.10
C LYS A 187 14.31 21.42 -10.65
N LEU A 188 13.51 22.29 -10.03
CA LEU A 188 14.02 23.53 -9.45
C LEU A 188 15.01 23.27 -8.32
N TYR A 189 14.77 22.29 -7.45
CA TYR A 189 15.73 21.91 -6.41
C TYR A 189 17.03 21.38 -7.03
N GLU A 190 16.95 20.54 -8.05
CA GLU A 190 18.14 20.03 -8.77
C GLU A 190 18.96 21.16 -9.40
N GLU A 191 18.30 22.17 -10.01
CA GLU A 191 18.95 23.31 -10.63
C GLU A 191 19.54 24.31 -9.59
N LEU A 192 18.83 24.56 -8.49
CA LEU A 192 19.22 25.57 -7.51
C LEU A 192 20.24 25.08 -6.47
N LEU A 193 20.30 23.76 -6.26
CA LEU A 193 21.20 23.11 -5.29
C LEU A 193 22.28 22.27 -5.98
N ALA A 194 22.43 22.37 -7.30
CA ALA A 194 23.55 21.77 -8.03
C ALA A 194 24.84 22.57 -7.67
N ASP A 195 25.77 21.96 -6.92
CA ASP A 195 27.13 22.42 -6.68
C ASP A 195 28.09 21.85 -7.74
#